data_1c487621c9632c7d30f495a7d5082ee5
#
_entry.id   1c487621c9632c7d30f495a7d5082ee5
#
_cell.length_a   1.000
_cell.length_b   1.000
_cell.length_c   1.000
_cell.angle_alpha   90.00
_cell.angle_beta   90.00
_cell.angle_gamma   90.00
#
_symmetry.space_group_name_H-M   'P 1'
#
loop_
_entity.id
_entity.type
_entity.pdbx_description
1 polymer ?
#
loop_
_entity_poly.entity_id
_entity_poly.type
_entity_poly.pdbx_seq_one_letter_code
_entity_poly.pdbx_strand_id
1 'polypeptide(L)'
;MNTAQRLTLPLLILFSAALFTPSALAQSALGLSAIPPRLEIEANPGQVVSKQIKVRNESKVEKIISTFARDFIVVDDKGTPVQLETTDSSVNRWAASSWIQISPSQLKLKPGETKSLTLTIITPDNALPGGHYAVILHSPNDDVVIDKTGAAIQTNVGTLVYITVSGNIKQNAKIKDFTAPVFSEYGPIDFKSAITNLSDIHITPAGSIIIKNMLGGKTAQLALDQTNIFPYTSRNFTNTLNKKWLFGRYSAQINAAYGTTGQVVTASLVFWVIPWTLLILVTIALILVTIIITLLRQKSKNQPDFSTTKVEEFEQELNDLKKKYKDR
;
A
#
# COMPACT_ATOMS: atom_id res chain seq x y z
N MET A 1 -36.75 -39.77 18.60
CA MET A 1 -35.55 -38.98 18.20
C MET A 1 -35.57 -38.85 16.69
N ASN A 2 -35.90 -37.68 16.20
CA ASN A 2 -36.13 -37.38 14.79
C ASN A 2 -34.85 -37.56 13.95
N THR A 3 -34.97 -38.16 12.80
CA THR A 3 -33.90 -38.37 11.80
C THR A 3 -33.14 -37.05 11.42
N ALA A 4 -33.79 -35.89 11.58
CA ALA A 4 -33.19 -34.56 11.39
C ALA A 4 -32.10 -34.24 12.41
N GLN A 5 -32.18 -34.75 13.63
CA GLN A 5 -31.15 -34.49 14.66
C GLN A 5 -29.89 -35.35 14.50
N ARG A 6 -29.95 -36.44 13.75
CA ARG A 6 -28.77 -37.30 13.51
C ARG A 6 -27.87 -36.82 12.37
N LEU A 7 -28.39 -35.97 11.47
CA LEU A 7 -27.59 -35.39 10.35
C LEU A 7 -26.90 -34.07 10.67
N THR A 8 -27.38 -33.34 11.69
CA THR A 8 -26.78 -32.04 12.04
C THR A 8 -25.51 -32.15 12.89
N LEU A 9 -25.36 -33.24 13.66
CA LEU A 9 -24.19 -33.45 14.52
C LEU A 9 -22.89 -33.70 13.75
N PRO A 10 -22.83 -34.54 12.72
CA PRO A 10 -21.60 -34.72 11.92
C PRO A 10 -21.25 -33.49 11.08
N LEU A 11 -22.23 -32.70 10.65
CA LEU A 11 -21.97 -31.47 9.88
C LEU A 11 -21.33 -30.36 10.72
N LEU A 12 -21.70 -30.27 12.01
CA LEU A 12 -21.11 -29.31 12.96
C LEU A 12 -19.67 -29.68 13.32
N ILE A 13 -19.34 -30.97 13.40
CA ILE A 13 -17.98 -31.45 13.68
C ILE A 13 -17.07 -31.23 12.46
N LEU A 14 -17.59 -31.38 11.23
CA LEU A 14 -16.79 -31.06 10.02
C LEU A 14 -16.49 -29.58 9.88
N PHE A 15 -17.39 -28.70 10.32
CA PHE A 15 -17.20 -27.24 10.25
C PHE A 15 -16.21 -26.73 11.31
N SER A 16 -16.14 -27.36 12.49
CA SER A 16 -15.18 -26.99 13.54
C SER A 16 -13.74 -27.43 13.24
N ALA A 17 -13.54 -28.49 12.43
CA ALA A 17 -12.21 -28.96 12.04
C ALA A 17 -11.54 -28.07 10.98
N ALA A 18 -12.32 -27.27 10.24
CA ALA A 18 -11.79 -26.36 9.21
C ALA A 18 -11.19 -25.05 9.78
N LEU A 19 -11.36 -24.79 11.09
CA LEU A 19 -10.84 -23.55 11.74
C LEU A 19 -9.43 -23.69 12.34
N PHE A 20 -8.87 -24.90 12.37
CA PHE A 20 -7.47 -25.15 12.76
C PHE A 20 -6.59 -25.32 11.52
N THR A 21 -6.43 -24.27 10.73
CA THR A 21 -5.29 -24.20 9.80
C THR A 21 -4.05 -23.88 10.63
N PRO A 22 -3.06 -24.78 10.73
CA PRO A 22 -1.79 -24.40 11.34
C PRO A 22 -1.23 -23.26 10.52
N SER A 23 -0.90 -22.13 11.18
CA SER A 23 -0.16 -21.05 10.56
C SER A 23 1.14 -21.66 10.03
N ALA A 24 1.25 -21.85 8.74
CA ALA A 24 2.51 -22.21 8.10
C ALA A 24 3.46 -21.05 8.39
N LEU A 25 4.37 -21.23 9.35
CA LEU A 25 5.50 -20.33 9.52
C LEU A 25 6.23 -20.33 8.18
N ALA A 26 6.23 -19.19 7.50
CA ALA A 26 6.98 -19.03 6.26
C ALA A 26 8.43 -19.31 6.56
N GLN A 27 8.88 -20.52 6.26
CA GLN A 27 10.27 -20.91 6.41
C GLN A 27 11.04 -20.10 5.38
N SER A 28 12.05 -19.34 5.82
CA SER A 28 12.93 -18.60 4.91
C SER A 28 13.39 -19.54 3.81
N ALA A 29 13.07 -19.23 2.56
CA ALA A 29 13.46 -20.03 1.39
C ALA A 29 14.98 -20.23 1.29
N LEU A 30 15.75 -19.41 2.00
CA LEU A 30 17.21 -19.33 1.97
C LEU A 30 17.87 -20.14 3.07
N GLY A 31 17.12 -20.61 4.07
CA GLY A 31 17.66 -21.34 5.19
C GLY A 31 18.67 -20.58 6.07
N LEU A 32 18.82 -19.28 5.89
CA LEU A 32 19.61 -18.37 6.73
C LEU A 32 18.77 -17.14 7.11
N SER A 33 19.04 -16.57 8.28
CA SER A 33 18.52 -15.25 8.67
C SER A 33 19.61 -14.39 9.30
N ALA A 34 19.65 -13.10 8.90
CA ALA A 34 20.54 -12.08 9.44
C ALA A 34 19.78 -11.23 10.47
N ILE A 35 20.39 -10.97 11.62
CA ILE A 35 19.79 -10.28 12.77
C ILE A 35 20.76 -9.20 13.30
N PRO A 36 20.37 -7.93 13.27
CA PRO A 36 19.15 -7.37 12.68
C PRO A 36 19.24 -7.31 11.14
N PRO A 37 18.12 -7.16 10.43
CA PRO A 37 18.15 -6.98 8.96
C PRO A 37 18.71 -5.61 8.57
N ARG A 38 18.69 -4.62 9.47
CA ARG A 38 19.24 -3.27 9.29
C ARG A 38 19.92 -2.82 10.58
N LEU A 39 21.08 -2.18 10.45
CA LEU A 39 21.86 -1.60 11.52
C LEU A 39 22.14 -0.14 11.19
N GLU A 40 21.73 0.77 12.07
CA GLU A 40 21.99 2.21 11.97
C GLU A 40 23.05 2.61 13.00
N ILE A 41 24.04 3.39 12.57
CA ILE A 41 25.20 3.76 13.34
C ILE A 41 25.48 5.24 13.12
N GLU A 42 25.71 5.95 14.21
CA GLU A 42 26.24 7.32 14.17
C GLU A 42 27.74 7.26 14.52
N ALA A 43 28.56 7.96 13.76
CA ALA A 43 30.00 8.02 13.97
C ALA A 43 30.55 9.40 13.64
N ASN A 44 31.61 9.81 14.34
CA ASN A 44 32.40 10.97 13.97
C ASN A 44 33.52 10.57 13.01
N PRO A 45 34.07 11.47 12.19
CA PRO A 45 35.29 11.23 11.45
C PRO A 45 36.41 10.72 12.38
N GLY A 46 37.17 9.71 11.97
CA GLY A 46 38.20 9.06 12.76
C GLY A 46 37.72 8.11 13.86
N GLN A 47 36.41 8.02 14.10
CA GLN A 47 35.87 7.19 15.18
C GLN A 47 35.84 5.70 14.80
N VAL A 48 36.15 4.87 15.78
CA VAL A 48 35.99 3.41 15.68
C VAL A 48 34.76 2.99 16.50
N VAL A 49 33.83 2.29 15.85
CA VAL A 49 32.58 1.80 16.46
C VAL A 49 32.51 0.29 16.29
N SER A 50 32.27 -0.45 17.39
CA SER A 50 32.06 -1.89 17.35
C SER A 50 30.60 -2.24 17.60
N LYS A 51 30.05 -3.13 16.76
CA LYS A 51 28.67 -3.64 16.86
C LYS A 51 28.64 -5.13 16.64
N GLN A 52 27.65 -5.80 17.23
CA GLN A 52 27.43 -7.22 17.01
C GLN A 52 26.20 -7.42 16.11
N ILE A 53 26.35 -8.33 15.16
CA ILE A 53 25.23 -8.90 14.39
C ILE A 53 25.20 -10.40 14.60
N LYS A 54 24.09 -11.04 14.27
CA LYS A 54 23.90 -12.47 14.41
C LYS A 54 23.45 -13.07 13.10
N VAL A 55 23.87 -14.28 12.84
CA VAL A 55 23.36 -15.08 11.74
C VAL A 55 22.84 -16.40 12.29
N ARG A 56 21.68 -16.82 11.81
CA ARG A 56 21.03 -18.07 12.22
C ARG A 56 20.84 -18.99 11.02
N ASN A 57 21.14 -20.27 11.23
CA ASN A 57 20.85 -21.32 10.27
C ASN A 57 19.44 -21.84 10.50
N GLU A 58 18.52 -21.51 9.60
CA GLU A 58 17.12 -21.98 9.62
C GLU A 58 16.92 -23.30 8.86
N SER A 59 18.00 -23.81 8.23
CA SER A 59 17.95 -25.07 7.48
C SER A 59 18.11 -26.28 8.39
N LYS A 60 17.87 -27.46 7.85
CA LYS A 60 18.02 -28.76 8.53
C LYS A 60 19.42 -29.36 8.40
N VAL A 61 20.33 -28.68 7.70
CA VAL A 61 21.71 -29.13 7.46
C VAL A 61 22.69 -28.12 8.02
N GLU A 62 23.87 -28.60 8.37
CA GLU A 62 24.98 -27.74 8.77
C GLU A 62 25.46 -26.91 7.59
N LYS A 63 25.78 -25.63 7.83
CA LYS A 63 26.23 -24.69 6.80
C LYS A 63 27.55 -24.04 7.21
N ILE A 64 28.45 -23.93 6.26
CA ILE A 64 29.65 -23.08 6.38
C ILE A 64 29.33 -21.80 5.60
N ILE A 65 29.40 -20.66 6.27
CA ILE A 65 29.11 -19.36 5.68
C ILE A 65 30.34 -18.48 5.68
N SER A 66 30.53 -17.77 4.58
CA SER A 66 31.50 -16.66 4.48
C SER A 66 30.72 -15.34 4.59
N THR A 67 31.28 -14.40 5.38
CA THR A 67 30.67 -13.10 5.62
C THR A 67 31.60 -12.01 5.12
N PHE A 68 31.09 -11.09 4.33
CA PHE A 68 31.84 -9.98 3.75
C PHE A 68 30.97 -8.74 3.56
N ALA A 69 31.61 -7.57 3.51
CA ALA A 69 30.92 -6.30 3.23
C ALA A 69 30.97 -5.98 1.73
N ARG A 70 29.87 -5.38 1.23
CA ARG A 70 29.77 -4.80 -0.12
C ARG A 70 29.11 -3.45 -0.05
N ASP A 71 29.47 -2.57 -0.94
CA ASP A 71 28.73 -1.34 -1.14
C ASP A 71 27.46 -1.61 -1.92
N PHE A 72 26.45 -0.79 -1.72
CA PHE A 72 25.23 -0.83 -2.51
C PHE A 72 24.77 0.58 -2.90
N ILE A 73 24.02 0.65 -3.97
CA ILE A 73 23.33 1.84 -4.44
C ILE A 73 21.85 1.53 -4.61
N VAL A 74 21.05 2.57 -4.64
CA VAL A 74 19.63 2.48 -5.01
C VAL A 74 19.47 3.32 -6.27
N VAL A 75 19.02 2.70 -7.34
CA VAL A 75 18.85 3.34 -8.67
C VAL A 75 17.40 3.39 -9.11
N ASP A 76 16.54 2.57 -8.50
CA ASP A 76 15.12 2.50 -8.82
C ASP A 76 14.27 3.39 -7.89
N ASP A 77 13.00 3.54 -8.27
CA ASP A 77 11.99 4.29 -7.53
C ASP A 77 11.26 3.46 -6.46
N LYS A 78 11.65 2.18 -6.29
CA LYS A 78 11.14 1.26 -5.28
C LYS A 78 12.07 1.16 -4.06
N GLY A 79 13.28 1.72 -4.16
CA GLY A 79 14.29 1.67 -3.11
C GLY A 79 14.98 0.32 -3.00
N THR A 80 15.10 -0.43 -4.10
CA THR A 80 15.78 -1.73 -4.14
C THR A 80 17.28 -1.52 -4.08
N PRO A 81 17.98 -2.06 -3.07
CA PRO A 81 19.43 -1.97 -3.00
C PRO A 81 20.06 -2.90 -4.06
N VAL A 82 20.94 -2.34 -4.87
CA VAL A 82 21.79 -3.07 -5.83
C VAL A 82 23.20 -3.06 -5.32
N GLN A 83 23.77 -4.22 -5.04
CA GLN A 83 25.13 -4.35 -4.58
C GLN A 83 26.12 -4.03 -5.72
N LEU A 84 27.23 -3.39 -5.33
CA LEU A 84 28.32 -3.11 -6.25
C LEU A 84 29.37 -4.23 -6.13
N GLU A 85 29.83 -4.72 -7.27
CA GLU A 85 30.86 -5.79 -7.29
C GLU A 85 32.24 -5.25 -6.93
N THR A 86 32.49 -3.97 -7.20
CA THR A 86 33.75 -3.30 -6.89
C THR A 86 33.72 -2.66 -5.51
N THR A 87 34.78 -2.82 -4.74
CA THR A 87 34.99 -2.14 -3.44
C THR A 87 35.72 -0.80 -3.62
N ASP A 88 35.81 -0.27 -4.84
CA ASP A 88 36.46 1.01 -5.08
C ASP A 88 35.56 2.15 -4.62
N SER A 89 35.80 2.62 -3.40
CA SER A 89 35.09 3.72 -2.76
C SER A 89 35.26 5.08 -3.49
N SER A 90 36.21 5.16 -4.43
CA SER A 90 36.43 6.39 -5.22
C SER A 90 35.27 6.69 -6.19
N VAL A 91 34.48 5.67 -6.55
CA VAL A 91 33.36 5.79 -7.49
C VAL A 91 32.06 6.16 -6.80
N ASN A 92 31.93 5.89 -5.49
CA ASN A 92 30.68 6.13 -4.73
C ASN A 92 30.96 6.87 -3.42
N ARG A 93 30.57 8.17 -3.36
CA ARG A 93 30.77 8.98 -2.14
C ARG A 93 30.05 8.42 -0.90
N TRP A 94 29.05 7.56 -1.07
CA TRP A 94 28.29 6.94 0.00
C TRP A 94 28.76 5.53 0.33
N ALA A 95 29.88 5.09 -0.24
CA ALA A 95 30.47 3.79 0.04
C ALA A 95 30.96 3.70 1.49
N ALA A 96 30.79 2.53 2.12
CA ALA A 96 31.24 2.25 3.47
C ALA A 96 31.79 0.84 3.67
N SER A 97 31.79 -0.02 2.65
CA SER A 97 32.21 -1.41 2.81
C SER A 97 33.69 -1.55 3.25
N SER A 98 34.56 -0.65 2.75
CA SER A 98 35.97 -0.61 3.09
C SER A 98 36.25 -0.17 4.55
N TRP A 99 35.25 0.42 5.22
CA TRP A 99 35.38 0.84 6.63
C TRP A 99 35.08 -0.29 7.60
N ILE A 100 34.53 -1.42 7.11
CA ILE A 100 33.96 -2.46 7.95
C ILE A 100 34.87 -3.69 7.97
N GLN A 101 35.36 -4.02 9.14
CA GLN A 101 36.07 -5.26 9.45
C GLN A 101 35.12 -6.24 10.14
N ILE A 102 35.14 -7.50 9.73
CA ILE A 102 34.22 -8.54 10.21
C ILE A 102 34.99 -9.65 10.88
N SER A 103 34.67 -9.99 12.13
CA SER A 103 35.34 -11.07 12.87
C SER A 103 34.28 -11.93 13.61
N PRO A 104 34.32 -13.27 13.44
CA PRO A 104 35.04 -13.99 12.40
C PRO A 104 34.39 -13.80 11.02
N SER A 105 35.17 -13.90 9.94
CA SER A 105 34.64 -13.79 8.54
C SER A 105 34.05 -15.11 8.02
N GLN A 106 34.35 -16.24 8.70
CA GLN A 106 33.77 -17.54 8.40
C GLN A 106 33.18 -18.16 9.66
N LEU A 107 32.01 -18.78 9.48
CA LEU A 107 31.28 -19.46 10.54
C LEU A 107 30.75 -20.81 10.06
N LYS A 108 30.83 -21.79 10.95
CA LYS A 108 30.18 -23.08 10.80
C LYS A 108 28.94 -23.09 11.71
N LEU A 109 27.76 -23.29 11.16
CA LEU A 109 26.47 -23.24 11.86
C LEU A 109 25.74 -24.57 11.75
N LYS A 110 25.44 -25.19 12.87
CA LYS A 110 24.56 -26.35 12.96
C LYS A 110 23.11 -25.94 12.65
N PRO A 111 22.23 -26.92 12.31
CA PRO A 111 20.79 -26.64 12.17
C PRO A 111 20.23 -25.92 13.40
N GLY A 112 19.51 -24.79 13.17
CA GLY A 112 18.90 -23.95 14.21
C GLY A 112 19.90 -23.11 15.03
N GLU A 113 21.22 -23.23 14.80
CA GLU A 113 22.22 -22.50 15.56
C GLU A 113 22.30 -21.03 15.16
N THR A 114 22.50 -20.16 16.15
CA THR A 114 22.75 -18.72 15.98
C THR A 114 24.15 -18.38 16.50
N LYS A 115 24.94 -17.72 15.67
CA LYS A 115 26.27 -17.19 16.08
C LYS A 115 26.33 -15.69 15.86
N SER A 116 27.15 -15.04 16.71
CA SER A 116 27.43 -13.60 16.64
C SER A 116 28.71 -13.35 15.85
N LEU A 117 28.72 -12.24 15.11
CA LEU A 117 29.90 -11.66 14.48
C LEU A 117 30.07 -10.23 14.99
N THR A 118 31.30 -9.80 15.13
CA THR A 118 31.63 -8.43 15.49
C THR A 118 31.96 -7.65 14.21
N LEU A 119 31.27 -6.52 14.02
CA LEU A 119 31.58 -5.53 13.01
C LEU A 119 32.37 -4.41 13.67
N THR A 120 33.60 -4.17 13.22
CA THR A 120 34.39 -3.00 13.61
C THR A 120 34.37 -2.01 12.46
N ILE A 121 33.71 -0.88 12.67
CA ILE A 121 33.60 0.21 11.72
C ILE A 121 34.66 1.24 12.03
N ILE A 122 35.58 1.47 11.10
CA ILE A 122 36.66 2.44 11.20
C ILE A 122 36.37 3.59 10.27
N THR A 123 35.74 4.64 10.78
CA THR A 123 35.40 5.81 10.00
C THR A 123 36.66 6.61 9.64
N PRO A 124 36.97 6.88 8.37
CA PRO A 124 38.14 7.69 8.02
C PRO A 124 38.11 9.10 8.61
N ASP A 125 39.28 9.68 8.92
CA ASP A 125 39.39 11.05 9.42
C ASP A 125 38.83 12.09 8.46
N ASN A 126 38.88 11.80 7.16
CA ASN A 126 38.38 12.65 6.07
C ASN A 126 37.00 12.23 5.56
N ALA A 127 36.26 11.39 6.30
CA ALA A 127 34.92 10.98 5.93
C ALA A 127 34.01 12.20 5.78
N LEU A 128 33.29 12.25 4.67
CA LEU A 128 32.35 13.34 4.41
C LEU A 128 31.11 13.21 5.31
N PRO A 129 30.58 14.33 5.84
CA PRO A 129 29.31 14.31 6.56
C PRO A 129 28.16 13.77 5.71
N GLY A 130 27.28 13.00 6.34
CA GLY A 130 26.10 12.43 5.67
C GLY A 130 25.99 10.92 5.82
N GLY A 131 25.22 10.30 4.94
CA GLY A 131 24.97 8.86 4.96
C GLY A 131 26.00 8.08 4.17
N HIS A 132 26.47 6.97 4.76
CA HIS A 132 27.33 5.99 4.09
C HIS A 132 26.71 4.60 4.26
N TYR A 133 26.77 3.76 3.22
CA TYR A 133 25.95 2.57 3.14
C TYR A 133 26.76 1.36 2.71
N ALA A 134 26.56 0.25 3.42
CA ALA A 134 27.11 -1.04 3.06
C ALA A 134 26.07 -2.14 3.36
N VAL A 135 26.25 -3.30 2.78
CA VAL A 135 25.55 -4.53 3.11
C VAL A 135 26.53 -5.57 3.58
N ILE A 136 26.27 -6.20 4.72
CA ILE A 136 27.00 -7.37 5.18
C ILE A 136 26.29 -8.59 4.64
N LEU A 137 26.95 -9.33 3.79
CA LEU A 137 26.42 -10.52 3.12
C LEU A 137 26.92 -11.78 3.80
N HIS A 138 26.01 -12.69 4.07
CA HIS A 138 26.28 -14.04 4.56
C HIS A 138 26.02 -15.02 3.41
N SER A 139 27.08 -15.60 2.88
CA SER A 139 27.06 -16.48 1.72
C SER A 139 27.37 -17.91 2.15
N PRO A 140 26.45 -18.87 1.96
CA PRO A 140 26.78 -20.28 2.14
C PRO A 140 27.80 -20.72 1.09
N ASN A 141 28.83 -21.43 1.53
CA ASN A 141 29.92 -21.88 0.62
C ASN A 141 29.47 -23.03 -0.28
N ASP A 142 28.44 -23.78 0.12
CA ASP A 142 28.03 -25.03 -0.52
C ASP A 142 26.69 -24.95 -1.30
N ASP A 143 26.00 -23.79 -1.27
CA ASP A 143 24.68 -23.62 -1.86
C ASP A 143 24.76 -22.94 -3.25
N VAL A 144 25.48 -23.54 -4.19
CA VAL A 144 25.32 -23.14 -5.58
C VAL A 144 24.16 -23.94 -6.18
N VAL A 145 23.02 -23.29 -6.34
CA VAL A 145 21.87 -23.90 -7.04
C VAL A 145 22.02 -23.63 -8.50
N ILE A 146 22.16 -24.70 -9.30
CA ILE A 146 22.10 -24.59 -10.75
C ILE A 146 20.63 -24.61 -11.14
N ASP A 147 20.13 -23.54 -11.74
CA ASP A 147 18.77 -23.46 -12.22
C ASP A 147 18.54 -24.32 -13.49
N LYS A 148 17.29 -24.42 -13.94
CA LYS A 148 16.93 -25.20 -15.13
C LYS A 148 17.58 -24.68 -16.42
N THR A 149 18.15 -23.49 -16.40
CA THR A 149 18.85 -22.86 -17.56
C THR A 149 20.36 -23.08 -17.50
N GLY A 150 20.87 -23.73 -16.43
CA GLY A 150 22.31 -23.94 -16.19
C GLY A 150 22.99 -22.75 -15.51
N ALA A 151 22.25 -21.73 -15.11
CA ALA A 151 22.80 -20.60 -14.38
C ALA A 151 23.07 -20.97 -12.91
N ALA A 152 24.25 -20.65 -12.40
CA ALA A 152 24.61 -20.81 -10.99
C ALA A 152 24.00 -19.65 -10.19
N ILE A 153 23.01 -19.95 -9.33
CA ILE A 153 22.40 -18.97 -8.43
C ILE A 153 23.00 -19.18 -7.04
N GLN A 154 23.72 -18.16 -6.55
CA GLN A 154 24.15 -18.11 -5.18
C GLN A 154 23.26 -17.14 -4.38
N THR A 155 22.61 -17.65 -3.37
CA THR A 155 21.67 -16.87 -2.58
C THR A 155 22.33 -16.36 -1.31
N ASN A 156 22.39 -15.04 -1.15
CA ASN A 156 22.99 -14.39 0.02
C ASN A 156 21.88 -13.78 0.90
N VAL A 157 22.10 -13.83 2.22
CA VAL A 157 21.30 -13.09 3.19
C VAL A 157 22.14 -11.97 3.76
N GLY A 158 21.58 -10.79 3.97
CA GLY A 158 22.38 -9.64 4.38
C GLY A 158 21.76 -8.77 5.47
N THR A 159 22.64 -8.05 6.17
CA THR A 159 22.31 -6.92 7.04
C THR A 159 22.69 -5.63 6.33
N LEU A 160 21.74 -4.74 6.12
CA LEU A 160 22.01 -3.38 5.64
C LEU A 160 22.65 -2.57 6.77
N VAL A 161 23.76 -1.90 6.48
CA VAL A 161 24.48 -1.04 7.44
C VAL A 161 24.43 0.39 6.94
N TYR A 162 23.83 1.26 7.74
CA TYR A 162 23.71 2.69 7.49
C TYR A 162 24.57 3.42 8.51
N ILE A 163 25.58 4.14 8.04
CA ILE A 163 26.48 4.92 8.87
C ILE A 163 26.22 6.38 8.62
N THR A 164 25.82 7.12 9.65
CA THR A 164 25.68 8.57 9.60
C THR A 164 26.95 9.21 10.16
N VAL A 165 27.72 9.87 9.29
CA VAL A 165 28.89 10.62 9.71
C VAL A 165 28.45 12.02 10.10
N SER A 166 28.79 12.44 11.34
CA SER A 166 28.42 13.74 11.89
C SER A 166 29.09 14.90 11.14
N GLY A 167 28.42 16.05 11.15
CA GLY A 167 28.90 17.27 10.52
C GLY A 167 27.75 18.11 9.96
N ASN A 168 28.05 19.01 9.03
CA ASN A 168 27.06 19.85 8.38
C ASN A 168 26.36 19.04 7.26
N ILE A 169 25.27 18.34 7.62
CA ILE A 169 24.51 17.50 6.69
C ILE A 169 23.41 18.34 6.07
N LYS A 170 23.46 18.51 4.76
CA LYS A 170 22.38 19.14 4.01
C LYS A 170 21.18 18.19 3.96
N GLN A 171 20.02 18.68 4.42
CA GLN A 171 18.75 17.95 4.35
C GLN A 171 17.76 18.76 3.52
N ASN A 172 17.28 18.17 2.42
CA ASN A 172 16.29 18.78 1.55
C ASN A 172 15.51 17.66 0.82
N ALA A 173 14.24 17.87 0.61
CA ALA A 173 13.39 16.95 -0.16
C ALA A 173 12.35 17.75 -0.96
N LYS A 174 11.79 17.14 -1.99
CA LYS A 174 10.67 17.71 -2.75
C LYS A 174 9.69 16.63 -3.17
N ILE A 175 8.42 16.98 -3.27
CA ILE A 175 7.44 16.16 -3.95
C ILE A 175 7.63 16.42 -5.46
N LYS A 176 8.05 15.40 -6.19
CA LYS A 176 8.24 15.46 -7.63
C LYS A 176 6.90 15.40 -8.36
N ASP A 177 6.05 14.46 -7.94
CA ASP A 177 4.73 14.23 -8.52
C ASP A 177 3.73 13.91 -7.42
N PHE A 178 2.49 14.41 -7.59
CA PHE A 178 1.34 14.01 -6.78
C PHE A 178 0.11 13.97 -7.67
N THR A 179 -0.39 12.78 -7.97
CA THR A 179 -1.44 12.56 -8.96
C THR A 179 -2.52 11.61 -8.45
N ALA A 180 -3.73 11.80 -8.98
CA ALA A 180 -4.88 10.91 -8.86
C ALA A 180 -5.73 11.04 -10.12
N PRO A 181 -6.68 10.13 -10.40
CA PRO A 181 -7.66 10.34 -11.46
C PRO A 181 -8.40 11.66 -11.26
N VAL A 182 -8.40 12.54 -12.28
CA VAL A 182 -9.10 13.84 -12.23
C VAL A 182 -10.61 13.64 -12.07
N PHE A 183 -11.12 12.56 -12.66
CA PHE A 183 -12.52 12.15 -12.61
C PHE A 183 -12.63 10.64 -12.37
N SER A 184 -13.54 10.25 -11.49
CA SER A 184 -13.91 8.86 -11.23
C SER A 184 -15.42 8.76 -11.01
N GLU A 185 -15.99 7.63 -11.36
CA GLU A 185 -17.40 7.36 -11.10
C GLU A 185 -17.63 6.92 -9.65
N TYR A 186 -16.78 6.04 -9.17
CA TYR A 186 -16.77 5.50 -7.82
C TYR A 186 -15.33 5.38 -7.32
N GLY A 187 -15.15 5.12 -6.01
CA GLY A 187 -13.89 4.61 -5.49
C GLY A 187 -13.75 3.09 -5.69
N PRO A 188 -12.56 2.52 -5.42
CA PRO A 188 -11.44 3.18 -4.73
C PRO A 188 -10.71 4.22 -5.59
N ILE A 189 -10.03 5.20 -4.93
CA ILE A 189 -9.23 6.23 -5.60
C ILE A 189 -7.75 6.03 -5.21
N ASP A 190 -6.89 5.85 -6.19
CA ASP A 190 -5.45 5.70 -5.99
C ASP A 190 -4.75 7.05 -6.13
N PHE A 191 -4.00 7.41 -5.09
CA PHE A 191 -3.09 8.56 -5.08
C PHE A 191 -1.67 8.06 -5.28
N LYS A 192 -1.01 8.56 -6.31
CA LYS A 192 0.40 8.28 -6.59
C LYS A 192 1.21 9.51 -6.25
N SER A 193 2.27 9.34 -5.47
CA SER A 193 3.21 10.42 -5.17
C SER A 193 4.64 9.96 -5.36
N ALA A 194 5.50 10.85 -5.84
CA ALA A 194 6.92 10.65 -5.94
C ALA A 194 7.64 11.70 -5.08
N ILE A 195 8.43 11.23 -4.11
CA ILE A 195 9.24 12.09 -3.24
C ILE A 195 10.70 11.92 -3.63
N THR A 196 11.38 13.02 -3.91
CA THR A 196 12.82 13.06 -4.21
C THR A 196 13.58 13.55 -2.99
N ASN A 197 14.57 12.79 -2.57
CA ASN A 197 15.53 13.18 -1.56
C ASN A 197 16.67 13.95 -2.22
N LEU A 198 16.92 15.18 -1.77
CA LEU A 198 18.01 16.05 -2.22
C LEU A 198 19.04 16.25 -1.10
N SER A 199 19.06 15.34 -0.12
CA SER A 199 19.92 15.36 1.05
C SER A 199 21.19 14.52 0.84
N ASP A 200 22.19 14.80 1.66
CA ASP A 200 23.41 13.98 1.75
C ASP A 200 23.24 12.74 2.64
N ILE A 201 22.02 12.51 3.15
CA ILE A 201 21.65 11.36 3.97
C ILE A 201 20.31 10.81 3.50
N HIS A 202 20.05 9.54 3.77
CA HIS A 202 18.70 8.98 3.54
C HIS A 202 17.67 9.67 4.43
N ILE A 203 16.46 9.81 3.93
CA ILE A 203 15.32 10.34 4.68
C ILE A 203 14.21 9.29 4.73
N THR A 204 13.44 9.31 5.80
CA THR A 204 12.24 8.49 5.96
C THR A 204 11.05 9.43 6.09
N PRO A 205 10.38 9.80 4.99
CA PRO A 205 9.24 10.70 5.07
C PRO A 205 8.12 10.09 5.91
N ALA A 206 7.62 10.87 6.87
CA ALA A 206 6.49 10.50 7.70
C ALA A 206 5.36 11.51 7.51
N GLY A 207 4.14 11.04 7.35
CA GLY A 207 3.02 11.96 7.17
C GLY A 207 1.77 11.30 6.62
N SER A 208 0.94 12.10 5.94
CA SER A 208 -0.34 11.59 5.44
C SER A 208 -0.89 12.41 4.29
N ILE A 209 -1.78 11.80 3.52
CA ILE A 209 -2.65 12.46 2.55
C ILE A 209 -3.97 12.76 3.24
N ILE A 210 -4.32 14.04 3.36
CA ILE A 210 -5.59 14.49 3.93
C ILE A 210 -6.55 14.81 2.78
N ILE A 211 -7.70 14.15 2.78
CA ILE A 211 -8.73 14.32 1.76
C ILE A 211 -9.91 15.06 2.38
N LYS A 212 -10.34 16.16 1.73
CA LYS A 212 -11.45 17.01 2.16
C LYS A 212 -12.50 17.08 1.06
N ASN A 213 -13.77 17.15 1.45
CA ASN A 213 -14.89 17.41 0.54
C ASN A 213 -14.98 18.90 0.18
N MET A 214 -15.92 19.24 -0.72
CA MET A 214 -16.14 20.61 -1.20
C MET A 214 -16.49 21.62 -0.09
N LEU A 215 -17.01 21.16 1.05
CA LEU A 215 -17.36 21.98 2.22
C LEU A 215 -16.19 22.11 3.21
N GLY A 216 -14.98 21.57 2.87
CA GLY A 216 -13.82 21.60 3.74
C GLY A 216 -13.79 20.51 4.81
N GLY A 217 -14.84 19.69 4.92
CA GLY A 217 -14.91 18.58 5.86
C GLY A 217 -13.91 17.48 5.52
N LYS A 218 -13.19 16.98 6.54
CA LYS A 218 -12.24 15.86 6.39
C LYS A 218 -13.00 14.57 6.04
N THR A 219 -12.72 14.01 4.87
CA THR A 219 -13.31 12.76 4.39
C THR A 219 -12.49 11.54 4.77
N ALA A 220 -11.16 11.65 4.67
CA ALA A 220 -10.22 10.59 5.02
C ALA A 220 -8.82 11.14 5.29
N GLN A 221 -7.98 10.31 5.89
CA GLN A 221 -6.55 10.52 6.05
C GLN A 221 -5.86 9.19 5.77
N LEU A 222 -4.92 9.18 4.83
CA LEU A 222 -4.15 8.02 4.43
C LEU A 222 -2.73 8.23 4.92
N ALA A 223 -2.21 7.33 5.75
CA ALA A 223 -0.83 7.40 6.21
C ALA A 223 0.13 7.11 5.04
N LEU A 224 1.28 7.77 5.00
CA LEU A 224 2.38 7.44 4.11
C LEU A 224 3.17 6.26 4.69
N ASP A 225 3.61 5.36 3.83
CA ASP A 225 4.52 4.29 4.21
C ASP A 225 5.87 4.87 4.62
N GLN A 226 6.33 4.52 5.83
CA GLN A 226 7.61 4.98 6.34
C GLN A 226 8.75 4.14 5.75
N THR A 227 9.19 4.52 4.56
CA THR A 227 10.27 3.85 3.85
C THR A 227 11.40 4.81 3.50
N ASN A 228 12.63 4.32 3.53
CA ASN A 228 13.81 5.15 3.28
C ASN A 228 13.90 5.56 1.80
N ILE A 229 14.27 6.82 1.59
CA ILE A 229 14.66 7.38 0.30
C ILE A 229 16.14 7.73 0.39
N PHE A 230 16.97 7.09 -0.41
CA PHE A 230 18.42 7.30 -0.39
C PHE A 230 18.82 8.66 -0.98
N PRO A 231 20.04 9.13 -0.71
CA PRO A 231 20.51 10.41 -1.23
C PRO A 231 20.34 10.54 -2.75
N TYR A 232 19.78 11.66 -3.18
CA TYR A 232 19.59 12.01 -4.58
C TYR A 232 18.77 11.01 -5.42
N THR A 233 17.98 10.17 -4.75
CA THR A 233 17.02 9.27 -5.42
C THR A 233 15.58 9.74 -5.22
N SER A 234 14.66 9.17 -5.98
CA SER A 234 13.22 9.36 -5.82
C SER A 234 12.56 8.03 -5.44
N ARG A 235 11.47 8.10 -4.68
CA ARG A 235 10.67 6.92 -4.34
C ARG A 235 9.20 7.17 -4.61
N ASN A 236 8.55 6.19 -5.21
CA ASN A 236 7.13 6.22 -5.49
C ASN A 236 6.33 5.59 -4.34
N PHE A 237 5.20 6.24 -4.02
CA PHE A 237 4.23 5.78 -3.04
C PHE A 237 2.87 5.68 -3.69
N THR A 238 2.10 4.69 -3.31
CA THR A 238 0.71 4.53 -3.75
C THR A 238 -0.16 4.36 -2.51
N ASN A 239 -1.15 5.25 -2.36
CA ASN A 239 -2.08 5.24 -1.25
C ASN A 239 -3.50 5.17 -1.79
N THR A 240 -4.29 4.22 -1.35
CA THR A 240 -5.64 3.98 -1.86
C THR A 240 -6.70 4.45 -0.87
N LEU A 241 -7.63 5.29 -1.33
CA LEU A 241 -8.83 5.64 -0.59
C LEU A 241 -9.91 4.58 -0.85
N ASN A 242 -10.08 3.64 0.07
CA ASN A 242 -11.03 2.53 0.00
C ASN A 242 -12.46 2.96 0.40
N LYS A 243 -13.02 3.95 -0.30
CA LYS A 243 -14.42 4.38 -0.16
C LYS A 243 -15.11 4.28 -1.50
N LYS A 244 -16.14 3.42 -1.62
CA LYS A 244 -16.89 3.24 -2.87
C LYS A 244 -17.74 4.45 -3.17
N TRP A 245 -18.50 4.94 -2.19
CA TRP A 245 -19.47 6.03 -2.37
C TRP A 245 -18.84 7.37 -2.01
N LEU A 246 -18.56 8.15 -3.03
CA LEU A 246 -18.03 9.50 -2.96
C LEU A 246 -18.85 10.36 -3.95
N PHE A 247 -19.13 11.61 -3.59
CA PHE A 247 -19.97 12.49 -4.41
C PHE A 247 -19.41 13.90 -4.43
N GLY A 248 -19.17 14.43 -5.62
CA GLY A 248 -18.79 15.81 -5.86
C GLY A 248 -17.28 16.04 -5.94
N ARG A 249 -16.85 17.25 -5.60
CA ARG A 249 -15.46 17.72 -5.67
C ARG A 249 -14.73 17.43 -4.37
N TYR A 250 -13.51 16.93 -4.49
CA TYR A 250 -12.61 16.67 -3.38
C TYR A 250 -11.27 17.35 -3.61
N SER A 251 -10.60 17.73 -2.53
CA SER A 251 -9.20 18.14 -2.52
C SER A 251 -8.40 17.14 -1.70
N ALA A 252 -7.23 16.75 -2.20
CA ALA A 252 -6.27 15.94 -1.47
C ALA A 252 -4.99 16.74 -1.29
N GLN A 253 -4.44 16.72 -0.08
CA GLN A 253 -3.18 17.34 0.27
C GLN A 253 -2.27 16.33 0.92
N ILE A 254 -1.10 16.09 0.33
CA ILE A 254 -0.03 15.32 0.93
C ILE A 254 0.84 16.24 1.80
N ASN A 255 1.13 15.81 3.02
CA ASN A 255 2.07 16.47 3.93
C ASN A 255 3.06 15.40 4.38
N ALA A 256 4.34 15.57 4.06
CA ALA A 256 5.41 14.65 4.41
C ALA A 256 6.51 15.39 5.18
N ALA A 257 6.67 15.03 6.45
CA ALA A 257 7.75 15.52 7.30
C ALA A 257 9.00 14.67 7.09
N TYR A 258 10.18 15.26 7.04
CA TYR A 258 11.46 14.57 6.86
C TYR A 258 12.58 15.25 7.62
N GLY A 259 13.69 14.52 7.75
CA GLY A 259 14.90 15.01 8.40
C GLY A 259 14.76 15.15 9.92
N THR A 260 15.87 15.52 10.57
CA THR A 260 15.96 15.64 12.02
C THR A 260 15.24 16.88 12.57
N THR A 261 15.07 17.90 11.73
CA THR A 261 14.38 19.15 12.07
C THR A 261 12.88 19.14 11.77
N GLY A 262 12.36 18.02 11.24
CA GLY A 262 10.94 17.89 10.93
C GLY A 262 10.47 18.84 9.81
N GLN A 263 11.29 19.10 8.81
CA GLN A 263 10.90 19.88 7.64
C GLN A 263 9.74 19.21 6.92
N VAL A 264 8.81 19.98 6.37
CA VAL A 264 7.61 19.46 5.73
C VAL A 264 7.57 19.87 4.27
N VAL A 265 7.35 18.90 3.39
CA VAL A 265 6.99 19.13 1.99
C VAL A 265 5.50 18.86 1.78
N THR A 266 4.86 19.69 0.95
CA THR A 266 3.42 19.59 0.69
C THR A 266 3.14 19.70 -0.79
N ALA A 267 2.10 18.97 -1.24
CA ALA A 267 1.50 19.13 -2.55
C ALA A 267 -0.01 18.92 -2.44
N SER A 268 -0.78 19.48 -3.37
CA SER A 268 -2.23 19.34 -3.37
C SER A 268 -2.75 19.10 -4.79
N LEU A 269 -3.87 18.39 -4.86
CA LEU A 269 -4.61 18.17 -6.09
C LEU A 269 -6.11 18.20 -5.83
N VAL A 270 -6.87 18.30 -6.92
CA VAL A 270 -8.34 18.27 -6.90
C VAL A 270 -8.81 17.17 -7.82
N PHE A 271 -9.86 16.44 -7.39
CA PHE A 271 -10.49 15.40 -8.18
C PHE A 271 -12.00 15.41 -7.99
N TRP A 272 -12.72 14.79 -8.93
CA TRP A 272 -14.16 14.69 -8.94
C TRP A 272 -14.61 13.24 -8.91
N VAL A 273 -15.63 12.98 -8.11
CA VAL A 273 -16.29 11.67 -8.12
C VAL A 273 -17.79 11.90 -8.36
N ILE A 274 -18.27 11.46 -9.52
CA ILE A 274 -19.67 11.63 -9.94
C ILE A 274 -20.16 10.30 -10.49
N PRO A 275 -21.11 9.63 -9.82
CA PRO A 275 -21.68 8.36 -10.26
C PRO A 275 -22.67 8.60 -11.40
N TRP A 276 -22.15 8.94 -12.59
CA TRP A 276 -22.95 9.35 -13.73
C TRP A 276 -23.88 8.24 -14.23
N THR A 277 -23.48 6.95 -14.14
CA THR A 277 -24.37 5.83 -14.50
C THR A 277 -25.57 5.78 -13.58
N LEU A 278 -25.39 5.98 -12.28
CA LEU A 278 -26.49 6.06 -11.31
C LEU A 278 -27.40 7.27 -11.61
N LEU A 279 -26.83 8.42 -11.92
CA LEU A 279 -27.60 9.62 -12.28
C LEU A 279 -28.46 9.40 -13.53
N ILE A 280 -27.92 8.74 -14.56
CA ILE A 280 -28.69 8.38 -15.77
C ILE A 280 -29.85 7.44 -15.42
N LEU A 281 -29.59 6.38 -14.63
CA LEU A 281 -30.63 5.44 -14.20
C LEU A 281 -31.77 6.16 -13.45
N VAL A 282 -31.42 7.03 -12.51
CA VAL A 282 -32.41 7.83 -11.77
C VAL A 282 -33.20 8.74 -12.72
N THR A 283 -32.53 9.38 -13.67
CA THR A 283 -33.21 10.24 -14.66
C THR A 283 -34.19 9.44 -15.53
N ILE A 284 -33.77 8.27 -16.01
CA ILE A 284 -34.64 7.37 -16.78
C ILE A 284 -35.85 6.94 -15.94
N ALA A 285 -35.61 6.55 -14.67
CA ALA A 285 -36.71 6.16 -13.78
C ALA A 285 -37.71 7.31 -13.54
N LEU A 286 -37.24 8.54 -13.35
CA LEU A 286 -38.08 9.71 -13.19
C LEU A 286 -38.93 9.99 -14.47
N ILE A 287 -38.33 9.85 -15.66
CA ILE A 287 -39.02 9.98 -16.93
C ILE A 287 -40.13 8.92 -17.03
N LEU A 288 -39.83 7.65 -16.72
CA LEU A 288 -40.83 6.58 -16.75
C LEU A 288 -41.97 6.83 -15.77
N VAL A 289 -41.68 7.29 -14.56
CA VAL A 289 -42.69 7.64 -13.56
C VAL A 289 -43.58 8.78 -14.07
N THR A 290 -43.02 9.83 -14.68
CA THR A 290 -43.79 10.93 -15.24
C THR A 290 -44.69 10.48 -16.39
N ILE A 291 -44.20 9.59 -17.28
CA ILE A 291 -45.01 8.99 -18.36
C ILE A 291 -46.18 8.19 -17.77
N ILE A 292 -45.92 7.33 -16.78
CA ILE A 292 -46.98 6.53 -16.13
C ILE A 292 -48.02 7.44 -15.49
N ILE A 293 -47.63 8.48 -14.76
CA ILE A 293 -48.57 9.44 -14.15
C ILE A 293 -49.40 10.14 -15.20
N THR A 294 -48.79 10.56 -16.32
CA THR A 294 -49.55 11.23 -17.42
C THR A 294 -50.57 10.30 -18.08
N LEU A 295 -50.18 9.03 -18.34
CA LEU A 295 -51.05 8.02 -18.89
C LEU A 295 -52.23 7.69 -17.95
N LEU A 296 -51.99 7.56 -16.66
CA LEU A 296 -53.05 7.34 -15.67
C LEU A 296 -54.00 8.52 -15.56
N ARG A 297 -53.52 9.76 -15.62
CA ARG A 297 -54.36 10.99 -15.66
C ARG A 297 -55.18 11.08 -16.92
N GLN A 298 -54.63 10.71 -18.08
CA GLN A 298 -55.41 10.68 -19.34
C GLN A 298 -56.52 9.61 -19.30
N LYS A 299 -56.21 8.40 -18.75
CA LYS A 299 -57.19 7.34 -18.58
C LYS A 299 -58.34 7.75 -17.65
N SER A 300 -58.02 8.49 -16.57
CA SER A 300 -59.02 9.01 -15.62
C SER A 300 -59.88 10.13 -16.23
N LYS A 301 -59.34 10.96 -17.14
CA LYS A 301 -60.14 11.98 -17.88
C LYS A 301 -61.03 11.42 -18.98
N ASN A 302 -60.63 10.26 -19.55
CA ASN A 302 -61.38 9.61 -20.64
C ASN A 302 -62.35 8.52 -20.14
N GLN A 303 -62.53 8.33 -18.84
CA GLN A 303 -63.64 7.54 -18.35
C GLN A 303 -64.93 8.35 -18.59
N PRO A 304 -65.87 7.85 -19.39
CA PRO A 304 -67.19 8.47 -19.52
C PRO A 304 -67.78 8.51 -18.11
N ASP A 305 -68.34 9.69 -17.78
CA ASP A 305 -68.97 9.88 -16.48
C ASP A 305 -70.23 8.98 -16.45
N PHE A 306 -70.01 7.75 -15.96
CA PHE A 306 -71.00 6.69 -15.87
C PHE A 306 -72.19 7.12 -15.03
N SER A 307 -72.10 8.22 -14.27
CA SER A 307 -73.18 8.79 -13.46
C SER A 307 -74.08 9.65 -14.29
N THR A 308 -73.59 10.48 -15.21
CA THR A 308 -74.40 11.35 -16.05
C THR A 308 -75.12 10.53 -17.08
N THR A 309 -74.48 9.57 -17.74
CA THR A 309 -75.18 8.76 -18.80
C THR A 309 -76.28 7.89 -18.19
N LYS A 310 -76.10 7.29 -17.02
CA LYS A 310 -77.24 6.58 -16.37
C LYS A 310 -78.30 7.45 -15.82
N VAL A 311 -78.02 8.66 -15.38
CA VAL A 311 -79.01 9.60 -14.92
C VAL A 311 -79.85 10.10 -16.13
N GLU A 312 -79.23 10.37 -17.24
CA GLU A 312 -79.96 10.75 -18.49
C GLU A 312 -80.80 9.60 -19.04
N GLU A 313 -80.36 8.35 -19.03
CA GLU A 313 -81.16 7.18 -19.38
C GLU A 313 -82.34 6.99 -18.42
N PHE A 314 -82.13 7.10 -17.12
CA PHE A 314 -83.20 7.02 -16.15
C PHE A 314 -84.21 8.17 -16.27
N GLU A 315 -83.80 9.41 -16.55
CA GLU A 315 -84.68 10.53 -16.80
C GLU A 315 -85.50 10.35 -18.09
N GLN A 316 -84.89 9.78 -19.14
CA GLN A 316 -85.64 9.46 -20.38
C GLN A 316 -86.70 8.36 -20.15
N GLU A 317 -86.32 7.25 -19.45
CA GLU A 317 -87.33 6.24 -19.13
C GLU A 317 -88.45 6.76 -18.23
N LEU A 318 -88.16 7.66 -17.30
CA LEU A 318 -89.11 8.25 -16.41
C LEU A 318 -90.08 9.20 -17.18
N ASN A 319 -89.59 9.93 -18.16
CA ASN A 319 -90.39 10.80 -19.03
C ASN A 319 -91.23 9.97 -19.99
N ASP A 320 -90.77 8.89 -20.51
CA ASP A 320 -91.53 7.97 -21.37
C ASP A 320 -92.65 7.26 -20.60
N LEU A 321 -92.37 6.83 -19.37
CA LEU A 321 -93.40 6.28 -18.51
C LEU A 321 -94.46 7.33 -18.14
N LYS A 322 -94.05 8.56 -17.81
CA LYS A 322 -95.05 9.67 -17.54
C LYS A 322 -95.95 10.01 -18.74
N LYS A 323 -95.39 9.93 -19.95
CA LYS A 323 -96.18 10.13 -21.19
C LYS A 323 -97.18 9.02 -21.41
N LYS A 324 -96.76 7.77 -21.17
CA LYS A 324 -97.61 6.56 -21.30
C LYS A 324 -98.77 6.50 -20.28
N TYR A 325 -98.62 7.14 -19.12
CA TYR A 325 -99.66 7.23 -18.09
C TYR A 325 -100.56 8.45 -18.23
N LYS A 326 -100.18 9.46 -19.06
CA LYS A 326 -100.97 10.66 -19.30
C LYS A 326 -101.99 10.48 -20.45
N ASP A 327 -101.74 9.52 -21.34
CA ASP A 327 -102.55 9.16 -22.49
C ASP A 327 -103.51 7.99 -22.22
N ARG A 328 -103.74 7.64 -20.93
CA ARG A 328 -104.79 6.71 -20.46
C ARG A 328 -105.75 7.46 -19.55
#